data_5ff5d58bc76af71ff50e0043749b18e5
#
_entry.id   5ff5d58bc76af71ff50e0043749b18e5
#
_cell.length_a   1.000
_cell.length_b   1.000
_cell.length_c   1.000
_cell.angle_alpha   90.00
_cell.angle_beta   90.00
_cell.angle_gamma   90.00
#
_symmetry.space_group_name_H-M   'P 1'
#
loop_
_entity.id
_entity.type
_entity.pdbx_description
1 polymer ?
#
loop_
_entity_poly.entity_id
_entity_poly.type
_entity_poly.pdbx_seq_one_letter_code
_entity_poly.pdbx_strand_id
1 'polypeptide(L)'
;GLSSAIMTTKMRESEIFLSHKGSDCGIANVNIGTSGAEIGGAFGGEKETGGGRESGSDAWKAYMRRQTNTINWSTELPLAQGIKFDL
;
A
#
# COMPACT_ATOMS: atom_id res chain seq x y z
N GLY A 1 -8.25 -10.44 2.01
CA GLY A 1 -8.53 -10.61 3.42
C GLY A 1 -7.61 -9.81 4.32
N LEU A 2 -7.72 -10.04 5.59
CA LEU A 2 -6.95 -9.31 6.59
C LEU A 2 -5.59 -9.96 6.84
N SER A 3 -5.60 -11.21 7.25
CA SER A 3 -4.38 -11.90 7.67
C SER A 3 -4.38 -13.35 7.18
N SER A 4 -3.22 -13.83 6.79
CA SER A 4 -3.04 -15.18 6.30
C SER A 4 -1.65 -15.69 6.69
N ALA A 5 -1.50 -17.02 6.69
CA ALA A 5 -0.23 -17.65 7.01
C ALA A 5 -0.08 -18.96 6.25
N ILE A 6 1.16 -19.31 5.93
CA ILE A 6 1.53 -20.61 5.39
C ILE A 6 2.59 -21.23 6.28
N MET A 7 2.45 -22.53 6.50
CA MET A 7 3.46 -23.33 7.23
C MET A 7 4.12 -24.24 6.22
N THR A 8 5.38 -24.00 5.91
CA THR A 8 6.09 -24.78 4.90
C THR A 8 7.59 -24.75 5.12
N THR A 9 8.27 -25.80 4.69
CA THR A 9 9.72 -25.84 4.62
C THR A 9 10.24 -25.65 3.20
N LYS A 10 9.32 -25.41 2.25
CA LYS A 10 9.66 -25.29 0.83
C LYS A 10 9.68 -23.82 0.43
N MET A 11 10.83 -23.34 0.02
CA MET A 11 10.99 -21.95 -0.40
C MET A 11 10.06 -21.58 -1.56
N ARG A 12 9.90 -22.47 -2.54
CA ARG A 12 9.05 -22.21 -3.69
C ARG A 12 7.60 -22.00 -3.29
N GLU A 13 7.10 -22.76 -2.33
CA GLU A 13 5.74 -22.57 -1.85
C GLU A 13 5.57 -21.23 -1.15
N SER A 14 6.55 -20.81 -0.34
CA SER A 14 6.50 -19.53 0.33
C SER A 14 6.55 -18.37 -0.67
N GLU A 15 7.37 -18.47 -1.69
CA GLU A 15 7.47 -17.44 -2.73
C GLU A 15 6.17 -17.30 -3.51
N ILE A 16 5.51 -18.42 -3.86
CA ILE A 16 4.22 -18.36 -4.54
C ILE A 16 3.15 -17.75 -3.63
N PHE A 17 3.16 -18.13 -2.35
CA PHE A 17 2.20 -17.60 -1.38
C PHE A 17 2.31 -16.09 -1.22
N LEU A 18 3.52 -15.55 -1.25
CA LEU A 18 3.76 -14.12 -1.11
C LEU A 18 3.65 -13.35 -2.44
N SER A 19 3.49 -14.05 -3.56
CA SER A 19 3.37 -13.43 -4.87
C SER A 19 1.94 -12.97 -5.15
N HIS A 20 1.75 -12.28 -6.27
CA HIS A 20 0.43 -11.83 -6.70
C HIS A 20 -0.54 -12.98 -6.99
N LYS A 21 -0.04 -14.19 -7.14
CA LYS A 21 -0.86 -15.39 -7.36
C LYS A 21 -1.21 -16.09 -6.05
N GLY A 22 -0.64 -15.66 -4.95
CA GLY A 22 -0.85 -16.27 -3.65
C GLY A 22 -1.87 -15.54 -2.79
N SER A 23 -1.47 -15.22 -1.57
CA SER A 23 -2.36 -14.55 -0.61
C SER A 23 -2.78 -13.17 -1.09
N ASP A 24 -4.06 -12.86 -0.95
CA ASP A 24 -4.60 -11.54 -1.23
C ASP A 24 -4.77 -10.71 0.05
N CYS A 25 -4.24 -11.17 1.15
CA CYS A 25 -4.41 -10.51 2.45
C CYS A 25 -3.44 -9.35 2.63
N GLY A 26 -3.82 -8.43 3.49
CA GLY A 26 -2.94 -7.34 3.87
C GLY A 26 -1.75 -7.79 4.69
N ILE A 27 -1.88 -8.94 5.38
CA ILE A 27 -0.80 -9.58 6.12
C ILE A 27 -0.65 -11.00 5.60
N ALA A 28 0.56 -11.35 5.18
CA ALA A 28 0.88 -12.68 4.70
C ALA A 28 2.15 -13.16 5.41
N ASN A 29 2.01 -14.17 6.24
CA ASN A 29 3.09 -14.68 7.07
C ASN A 29 3.55 -16.06 6.63
N VAL A 30 4.84 -16.31 6.78
CA VAL A 30 5.42 -17.64 6.53
C VAL A 30 5.96 -18.17 7.85
N ASN A 31 5.48 -19.36 8.22
CA ASN A 31 5.90 -20.09 9.43
C ASN A 31 5.65 -19.35 10.74
N ILE A 32 4.67 -18.47 10.73
CA ILE A 32 4.17 -17.82 11.93
C ILE A 32 2.66 -17.67 11.77
N GLY A 33 1.93 -17.71 12.87
CA GLY A 33 0.47 -17.64 12.85
C GLY A 33 -0.08 -16.28 12.49
N THR A 34 -1.40 -16.21 12.39
CA THR A 34 -2.11 -14.98 12.01
C THR A 34 -2.47 -14.10 13.21
N SER A 35 -2.31 -14.57 14.43
CA SER A 35 -2.66 -13.81 15.62
C SER A 35 -1.51 -12.89 16.03
N GLY A 36 -1.79 -11.61 16.08
CA GLY A 36 -0.79 -10.60 16.40
C GLY A 36 -0.02 -10.12 15.17
N ALA A 37 0.03 -8.81 15.02
CA ALA A 37 0.83 -8.17 13.97
C ALA A 37 2.14 -7.68 14.57
N GLU A 38 3.21 -7.72 13.78
CA GLU A 38 4.47 -7.15 14.20
C GLU A 38 4.34 -5.62 14.33
N ILE A 39 4.93 -5.07 15.39
CA ILE A 39 4.78 -3.65 15.71
C ILE A 39 5.25 -2.74 14.59
N GLY A 40 6.26 -3.09 13.84
CA GLY A 40 6.76 -2.26 12.75
C GLY A 40 5.96 -2.35 11.46
N GLY A 41 5.02 -3.27 11.37
CA GLY A 41 4.27 -3.51 10.14
C GLY A 41 2.97 -2.72 10.06
N ALA A 42 2.57 -2.37 8.86
CA ALA A 42 1.28 -1.73 8.61
C ALA A 42 0.18 -2.79 8.71
N PHE A 43 -0.82 -2.56 9.56
CA PHE A 43 -1.91 -3.48 9.81
C PHE A 43 -3.15 -3.07 9.02
N GLY A 44 -3.71 -4.00 8.28
CA GLY A 44 -4.92 -3.77 7.51
C GLY A 44 -5.14 -4.86 6.49
N GLY A 45 -6.27 -4.83 5.81
CA GLY A 45 -6.68 -5.88 4.89
C GLY A 45 -7.09 -5.39 3.54
N GLU A 46 -7.56 -6.33 2.74
CA GLU A 46 -8.00 -6.11 1.38
C GLU A 46 -9.43 -6.59 1.20
N LYS A 47 -10.06 -6.17 0.11
CA LYS A 47 -11.45 -6.53 -0.24
C LYS A 47 -12.40 -6.15 0.89
N GLU A 48 -13.18 -7.09 1.40
CA GLU A 48 -14.21 -6.82 2.41
C GLU A 48 -13.64 -6.37 3.75
N THR A 49 -12.35 -6.60 4.01
CA THR A 49 -11.69 -6.11 5.21
C THR A 49 -11.15 -4.69 5.06
N GLY A 50 -11.43 -4.04 3.94
CA GLY A 50 -10.99 -2.68 3.66
C GLY A 50 -9.68 -2.64 2.91
N GLY A 51 -9.21 -1.44 2.60
CA GLY A 51 -7.96 -1.25 1.87
C GLY A 51 -6.98 -0.36 2.60
N GLY A 52 -7.33 0.06 3.80
CA GLY A 52 -6.47 0.94 4.59
C GLY A 52 -5.42 0.18 5.38
N ARG A 53 -4.52 0.95 5.96
CA ARG A 53 -3.50 0.42 6.86
C ARG A 53 -3.38 1.32 8.06
N GLU A 54 -2.96 0.73 9.20
CA GLU A 54 -2.73 1.46 10.43
C GLU A 54 -1.51 0.90 11.16
N SER A 55 -1.08 1.58 12.19
CA SER A 55 -0.05 1.19 13.12
C SER A 55 1.37 1.44 12.64
N GLY A 56 1.93 0.59 11.82
CA GLY A 56 3.37 0.66 11.49
C GLY A 56 3.70 1.06 10.06
N SER A 57 4.98 0.97 9.71
CA SER A 57 5.52 1.30 8.40
C SER A 57 5.10 2.72 7.98
N ASP A 58 4.59 2.88 6.78
CA ASP A 58 4.13 4.16 6.25
C ASP A 58 2.65 4.46 6.54
N ALA A 59 2.03 3.68 7.43
CA ALA A 59 0.61 3.86 7.78
C ALA A 59 0.31 5.27 8.31
N TRP A 60 1.31 5.95 8.91
CA TRP A 60 1.15 7.32 9.40
C TRP A 60 0.69 8.28 8.31
N LYS A 61 0.98 7.99 7.05
CA LYS A 61 0.58 8.84 5.93
C LYS A 61 -0.94 8.92 5.77
N ALA A 62 -1.65 7.90 6.24
CA ALA A 62 -3.11 7.88 6.18
C ALA A 62 -3.75 8.95 7.08
N TYR A 63 -3.03 9.44 8.06
CA TYR A 63 -3.50 10.48 8.98
C TYR A 63 -3.19 11.88 8.47
N MET A 64 -2.49 11.98 7.36
CA MET A 64 -2.08 13.25 6.77
C MET A 64 -2.98 13.61 5.60
N ARG A 65 -3.25 14.89 5.46
CA ARG A 65 -4.00 15.38 4.30
C ARG A 65 -3.07 15.40 3.08
N ARG A 66 -3.46 14.69 2.05
CA ARG A 66 -2.68 14.62 0.82
C ARG A 66 -3.08 15.76 -0.11
N GLN A 67 -2.10 16.51 -0.58
CA GLN A 67 -2.35 17.63 -1.47
C GLN A 67 -1.24 17.69 -2.53
N THR A 68 -1.65 17.89 -3.77
CA THR A 68 -0.73 18.10 -4.88
C THR A 68 -0.64 19.60 -5.15
N ASN A 69 0.57 20.12 -5.27
CA ASN A 69 0.82 21.53 -5.50
C ASN A 69 1.72 21.73 -6.71
N THR A 70 1.41 22.74 -7.48
CA THR A 70 2.25 23.20 -8.56
C THR A 70 2.42 24.71 -8.42
N ILE A 71 3.67 25.17 -8.44
CA ILE A 71 3.98 26.60 -8.27
C ILE A 71 4.64 27.11 -9.54
N ASN A 72 4.04 28.10 -10.16
CA ASN A 72 4.60 28.74 -11.35
C ASN A 72 5.43 29.96 -10.91
N TRP A 73 6.74 29.87 -11.10
CA TRP A 73 7.68 30.94 -10.76
C TRP A 73 7.89 31.96 -11.86
N SER A 74 7.40 31.67 -13.07
CA SER A 74 7.59 32.54 -14.20
C SER A 74 6.53 33.65 -14.25
N THR A 75 6.78 34.66 -15.08
CA THR A 75 5.79 35.69 -15.35
C THR A 75 4.84 35.31 -16.47
N GLU A 76 5.08 34.14 -17.09
CA GLU A 76 4.22 33.60 -18.13
C GLU A 76 3.26 32.57 -17.55
N LEU A 77 2.20 32.26 -18.27
CA LEU A 77 1.25 31.23 -17.87
C LEU A 77 1.45 29.98 -18.72
N PRO A 78 2.32 29.05 -18.26
CA PRO A 78 2.49 27.78 -19.00
C PRO A 78 1.26 26.90 -18.79
N LEU A 79 0.81 26.26 -19.87
CA LEU A 79 -0.34 25.36 -19.82
C LEU A 79 0.12 23.95 -20.07
N ALA A 80 -0.41 23.03 -19.28
CA ALA A 80 -0.10 21.62 -19.41
C ALA A 80 -0.57 21.09 -20.76
N GLN A 81 0.21 20.14 -21.32
CA GLN A 81 -0.15 19.42 -22.55
C GLN A 81 -0.36 20.32 -23.77
N GLY A 82 0.28 21.50 -23.78
CA GLY A 82 0.20 22.40 -24.91
C GLY A 82 -1.14 23.07 -25.12
N ILE A 83 -2.01 23.03 -24.15
CA ILE A 83 -3.29 23.72 -24.18
C ILE A 83 -3.05 25.24 -24.19
N LYS A 84 -3.75 25.95 -25.06
CA LYS A 84 -3.65 27.41 -25.15
C LYS A 84 -5.02 28.02 -24.98
N PHE A 85 -5.08 29.12 -24.26
CA PHE A 85 -6.29 29.96 -24.17
C PHE A 85 -6.09 31.20 -25.04
N ASP A 86 -7.09 31.50 -25.83
CA ASP A 86 -7.15 32.77 -26.54
C ASP A 86 -7.73 33.81 -25.61
N LEU A 87 -6.90 34.69 -25.14
CA LEU A 87 -7.30 35.75 -24.24
C LEU A 87 -7.60 37.02 -25.02
#